data_0de0b43744f89e8261c6cde29a78dc7d
#
_entry.id   0de0b43744f89e8261c6cde29a78dc7d
#
_cell.length_a   1.000
_cell.length_b   1.000
_cell.length_c   1.000
_cell.angle_alpha   90.00
_cell.angle_beta   90.00
_cell.angle_gamma   90.00
#
_symmetry.space_group_name_H-M   'P 1'
#
loop_
_entity.id
_entity.type
_entity.pdbx_description
1 polymer ?
#
loop_
_entity_poly.entity_id
_entity_poly.type
_entity_poly.pdbx_seq_one_letter_code
_entity_poly.pdbx_strand_id
1 'polypeptide(L)'
;MKVCPYLSLPYRPKQPGPKLWLYALRSAFVQTPIPDTHGRQVDLAPLPKLIHKDGTVEFVDNGRPEYERMKTQTIRPDMVVLCTGYKQTFPFLRTLYQDEQRHPSSFLRGIWGQDRPEVGFIGFMRPSLGAIPPLAEMQAQLWVLNLVSPHKLSLQPEDEEHYKIHTKPTARVTYGVDHESYAYQLALDMNSAPGLTDMLKRASFTDLRTTFRLLVIWAFGAHFNTKFRLIGPWAWEGAEELLVSDEFWKTITRRPILFGKF
;
A
#
# COMPACT_ATOMS: atom_id res chain seq x y z
N MET A 1 -5.78 4.39 -6.12
CA MET A 1 -6.41 3.15 -5.64
C MET A 1 -6.88 2.34 -6.84
N LYS A 2 -6.21 1.22 -7.14
CA LYS A 2 -6.60 0.32 -8.23
C LYS A 2 -7.24 -0.93 -7.67
N VAL A 3 -8.36 -0.74 -7.01
CA VAL A 3 -9.32 -1.83 -6.88
C VAL A 3 -9.82 -2.10 -8.30
N CYS A 4 -10.03 -3.36 -8.65
CA CYS A 4 -10.63 -3.75 -9.91
C CYS A 4 -11.66 -2.66 -10.32
N PRO A 5 -11.51 -1.97 -11.45
CA PRO A 5 -12.37 -0.85 -11.81
C PRO A 5 -13.84 -1.24 -11.81
N TYR A 6 -14.16 -2.50 -12.08
CA TYR A 6 -15.52 -3.01 -12.04
C TYR A 6 -16.11 -3.03 -10.62
N LEU A 7 -15.26 -3.27 -9.60
CA LEU A 7 -15.66 -3.18 -8.20
C LEU A 7 -15.75 -1.74 -7.70
N SER A 8 -14.92 -0.85 -8.23
CA SER A 8 -14.81 0.51 -7.69
C SER A 8 -15.55 1.57 -8.47
N LEU A 9 -15.92 1.33 -9.74
CA LEU A 9 -16.64 2.31 -10.57
C LEU A 9 -17.88 2.87 -9.90
N PRO A 10 -18.79 2.05 -9.33
CA PRO A 10 -19.99 2.54 -8.65
C PRO A 10 -19.69 3.32 -7.37
N TYR A 11 -18.52 3.11 -6.76
CA TYR A 11 -18.15 3.61 -5.43
C TYR A 11 -17.04 4.66 -5.47
N ARG A 12 -16.54 5.00 -6.66
CA ARG A 12 -15.51 6.05 -6.77
C ARG A 12 -16.13 7.39 -6.42
N PRO A 13 -15.60 8.10 -5.41
CA PRO A 13 -15.99 9.47 -5.22
C PRO A 13 -15.67 10.23 -6.51
N LYS A 14 -16.65 10.98 -7.03
CA LYS A 14 -16.40 11.96 -8.07
C LYS A 14 -15.47 13.00 -7.45
N GLN A 15 -14.18 12.93 -7.76
CA GLN A 15 -13.22 13.92 -7.27
C GLN A 15 -13.32 15.16 -8.17
N PRO A 16 -13.84 16.28 -7.70
CA PRO A 16 -13.71 17.55 -8.38
C PRO A 16 -12.38 18.18 -7.95
N GLY A 17 -11.59 18.68 -8.89
CA GLY A 17 -10.47 19.54 -8.53
C GLY A 17 -9.36 19.63 -9.59
N PRO A 18 -8.56 20.70 -9.52
CA PRO A 18 -7.48 20.97 -10.49
C PRO A 18 -6.36 19.93 -10.48
N LYS A 19 -6.29 19.06 -9.45
CA LYS A 19 -5.30 17.97 -9.36
C LYS A 19 -5.68 16.72 -10.17
N LEU A 20 -6.86 16.71 -10.79
CA LEU A 20 -7.38 15.56 -11.54
C LEU A 20 -6.45 15.18 -12.72
N TRP A 21 -5.87 16.15 -13.39
CA TRP A 21 -4.98 15.91 -14.52
C TRP A 21 -3.65 15.25 -14.11
N LEU A 22 -3.07 15.64 -12.97
CA LEU A 22 -1.86 15.00 -12.43
C LEU A 22 -2.16 13.54 -12.02
N TYR A 23 -3.31 13.32 -11.41
CA TYR A 23 -3.75 11.97 -11.06
C TYR A 23 -4.02 11.12 -12.31
N ALA A 24 -4.65 11.71 -13.32
CA ALA A 24 -4.89 11.05 -14.61
C ALA A 24 -3.57 10.74 -15.32
N LEU A 25 -2.62 11.66 -15.33
CA LEU A 25 -1.29 11.47 -15.89
C LEU A 25 -0.56 10.32 -15.17
N ARG A 26 -0.48 10.37 -13.84
CA ARG A 26 0.11 9.28 -13.04
C ARG A 26 -0.60 7.95 -13.27
N SER A 27 -1.91 7.96 -13.35
CA SER A 27 -2.71 6.76 -13.62
C SER A 27 -2.41 6.17 -14.98
N ALA A 28 -2.19 7.00 -16.00
CA ALA A 28 -1.84 6.54 -17.34
C ALA A 28 -0.53 5.75 -17.36
N PHE A 29 0.45 6.15 -16.56
CA PHE A 29 1.73 5.43 -16.43
C PHE A 29 1.65 4.15 -15.61
N VAL A 30 0.79 4.11 -14.60
CA VAL A 30 0.76 3.03 -13.60
C VAL A 30 -0.44 2.09 -13.78
N GLN A 31 -1.40 2.39 -14.67
CA GLN A 31 -2.61 1.56 -14.82
C GLN A 31 -2.37 0.30 -15.64
N THR A 32 -2.66 -0.83 -14.99
CA THR A 32 -2.79 -2.12 -15.67
C THR A 32 -4.07 -2.13 -16.50
N PRO A 33 -4.03 -2.47 -17.80
CA PRO A 33 -5.23 -2.78 -18.53
C PRO A 33 -5.96 -3.93 -17.82
N ILE A 34 -7.27 -3.80 -17.69
CA ILE A 34 -8.08 -4.83 -17.07
C ILE A 34 -8.55 -5.74 -18.19
N PRO A 35 -8.36 -7.05 -18.05
CA PRO A 35 -8.89 -7.99 -19.00
C PRO A 35 -10.42 -7.87 -19.07
N ASP A 36 -10.98 -8.13 -20.25
CA ASP A 36 -12.42 -8.22 -20.41
C ASP A 36 -12.97 -9.28 -19.45
N THR A 37 -13.95 -8.90 -18.68
CA THR A 37 -14.63 -9.81 -17.74
C THR A 37 -15.84 -10.49 -18.38
N HIS A 38 -16.10 -10.28 -19.67
CA HIS A 38 -17.27 -10.81 -20.39
C HIS A 38 -18.59 -10.52 -19.65
N GLY A 39 -18.71 -9.31 -19.11
CA GLY A 39 -19.88 -8.87 -18.35
C GLY A 39 -20.00 -9.43 -16.94
N ARG A 40 -19.05 -10.24 -16.47
CA ARG A 40 -19.05 -10.72 -15.08
C ARG A 40 -18.70 -9.59 -14.14
N GLN A 41 -19.52 -9.41 -13.11
CA GLN A 41 -19.35 -8.40 -12.08
C GLN A 41 -19.31 -9.06 -10.70
N VAL A 42 -18.63 -8.40 -9.77
CA VAL A 42 -18.67 -8.75 -8.35
C VAL A 42 -19.43 -7.64 -7.64
N ASP A 43 -20.55 -7.95 -7.06
CA ASP A 43 -21.33 -7.01 -6.30
C ASP A 43 -20.77 -6.85 -4.89
N LEU A 44 -20.62 -5.59 -4.47
CA LEU A 44 -20.37 -5.27 -3.08
C LEU A 44 -21.70 -5.26 -2.35
N ALA A 45 -21.79 -5.99 -1.26
CA ALA A 45 -22.91 -6.00 -0.36
C ALA A 45 -22.47 -5.67 1.07
N PRO A 46 -23.35 -5.16 1.92
CA PRO A 46 -23.13 -5.08 3.36
C PRO A 46 -22.94 -6.48 3.97
N LEU A 47 -22.58 -6.54 5.26
CA LEU A 47 -22.53 -7.81 5.96
C LEU A 47 -23.92 -8.47 5.97
N PRO A 48 -24.01 -9.80 5.74
CA PRO A 48 -25.25 -10.53 5.93
C PRO A 48 -25.68 -10.38 7.40
N LYS A 49 -26.96 -10.05 7.61
CA LYS A 49 -27.62 -10.00 8.91
C LYS A 49 -28.19 -11.36 9.26
N LEU A 50 -28.88 -11.96 8.30
CA LEU A 50 -29.56 -13.22 8.45
C LEU A 50 -29.70 -13.93 7.11
N ILE A 51 -29.65 -15.26 7.13
CA ILE A 51 -30.08 -16.10 6.01
C ILE A 51 -31.41 -16.73 6.45
N HIS A 52 -32.46 -16.42 5.71
CA HIS A 52 -33.79 -16.93 5.98
C HIS A 52 -33.93 -18.42 5.63
N LYS A 53 -34.99 -19.06 6.13
CA LYS A 53 -35.22 -20.50 5.89
C LYS A 53 -35.42 -20.84 4.39
N ASP A 54 -35.85 -19.88 3.60
CA ASP A 54 -36.01 -20.02 2.14
C ASP A 54 -34.69 -19.79 1.39
N GLY A 55 -33.58 -19.56 2.08
CA GLY A 55 -32.25 -19.32 1.51
C GLY A 55 -31.97 -17.86 1.13
N THR A 56 -32.91 -16.95 1.35
CA THR A 56 -32.68 -15.52 1.04
C THR A 56 -31.80 -14.85 2.07
N VAL A 57 -30.94 -13.92 1.64
CA VAL A 57 -30.02 -13.16 2.49
C VAL A 57 -30.59 -11.79 2.78
N GLU A 58 -30.71 -11.46 4.08
CA GLU A 58 -30.94 -10.10 4.56
C GLU A 58 -29.62 -9.44 4.91
N PHE A 59 -29.41 -8.20 4.47
CA PHE A 59 -28.17 -7.44 4.73
C PHE A 59 -28.37 -6.43 5.85
N VAL A 60 -27.27 -6.12 6.55
CA VAL A 60 -27.25 -5.05 7.56
C VAL A 60 -27.34 -3.70 6.88
N ASP A 61 -28.26 -2.86 7.31
CA ASP A 61 -28.26 -1.46 6.89
C ASP A 61 -27.08 -0.73 7.49
N ASN A 62 -26.11 -0.37 6.65
CA ASN A 62 -24.91 0.36 7.02
C ASN A 62 -24.92 1.82 6.57
N GLY A 63 -26.05 2.31 6.03
CA GLY A 63 -26.23 3.67 5.52
C GLY A 63 -25.36 3.98 4.30
N ARG A 64 -24.87 2.98 3.57
CA ARG A 64 -23.98 3.14 2.43
C ARG A 64 -24.66 2.78 1.10
N PRO A 65 -24.12 3.30 -0.03
CA PRO A 65 -24.69 3.04 -1.36
C PRO A 65 -24.81 1.56 -1.73
N GLU A 66 -23.96 0.70 -1.20
CA GLU A 66 -24.05 -0.74 -1.42
C GLU A 66 -25.31 -1.35 -0.80
N TYR A 67 -25.76 -0.86 0.37
CA TYR A 67 -27.01 -1.29 0.96
C TYR A 67 -28.21 -0.86 0.10
N GLU A 68 -28.24 0.41 -0.29
CA GLU A 68 -29.32 0.95 -1.13
C GLU A 68 -29.49 0.16 -2.44
N ARG A 69 -28.38 -0.30 -3.02
CA ARG A 69 -28.40 -1.11 -4.24
C ARG A 69 -28.86 -2.55 -3.99
N MET A 70 -28.46 -3.12 -2.85
CA MET A 70 -28.72 -4.53 -2.54
C MET A 70 -30.07 -4.77 -1.90
N LYS A 71 -30.67 -3.78 -1.22
CA LYS A 71 -31.94 -3.95 -0.49
C LYS A 71 -33.12 -4.35 -1.36
N THR A 72 -33.06 -4.04 -2.65
CA THR A 72 -34.12 -4.39 -3.63
C THR A 72 -33.89 -5.71 -4.34
N GLN A 73 -32.72 -6.35 -4.08
CA GLN A 73 -32.36 -7.60 -4.75
C GLN A 73 -32.62 -8.79 -3.84
N THR A 74 -33.25 -9.82 -4.41
CA THR A 74 -33.38 -11.11 -3.73
C THR A 74 -32.16 -11.97 -4.02
N ILE A 75 -31.28 -12.14 -3.02
CA ILE A 75 -30.06 -12.93 -3.13
C ILE A 75 -30.25 -14.28 -2.45
N ARG A 76 -30.05 -15.35 -3.22
CA ARG A 76 -30.01 -16.74 -2.73
C ARG A 76 -28.69 -17.36 -3.16
N PRO A 77 -27.69 -17.40 -2.26
CA PRO A 77 -26.37 -17.94 -2.59
C PRO A 77 -26.40 -19.47 -2.65
N ASP A 78 -25.76 -20.06 -3.65
CA ASP A 78 -25.50 -21.50 -3.71
C ASP A 78 -24.38 -21.90 -2.77
N MET A 79 -23.46 -20.96 -2.47
CA MET A 79 -22.32 -21.18 -1.59
C MET A 79 -22.00 -19.92 -0.78
N VAL A 80 -21.66 -20.12 0.48
CA VAL A 80 -21.16 -19.05 1.37
C VAL A 80 -19.74 -19.37 1.76
N VAL A 81 -18.79 -18.48 1.41
CA VAL A 81 -17.38 -18.62 1.76
C VAL A 81 -17.03 -17.63 2.88
N LEU A 82 -16.67 -18.16 4.04
CA LEU A 82 -16.33 -17.37 5.22
C LEU A 82 -14.85 -16.96 5.21
N CYS A 83 -14.57 -15.77 4.68
CA CYS A 83 -13.23 -15.16 4.68
C CYS A 83 -13.13 -14.10 5.78
N THR A 84 -13.45 -14.46 7.01
CA THR A 84 -13.58 -13.52 8.15
C THR A 84 -12.25 -13.10 8.77
N GLY A 85 -11.12 -13.67 8.31
CA GLY A 85 -9.78 -13.39 8.81
C GLY A 85 -9.48 -14.09 10.15
N TYR A 86 -8.44 -13.61 10.81
CA TYR A 86 -7.91 -14.21 12.03
C TYR A 86 -7.88 -13.19 13.17
N LYS A 87 -7.92 -13.65 14.40
CA LYS A 87 -7.57 -12.87 15.57
C LYS A 87 -6.08 -13.01 15.82
N GLN A 88 -5.36 -11.89 15.77
CA GLN A 88 -3.93 -11.88 16.08
C GLN A 88 -3.73 -11.98 17.59
N THR A 89 -2.93 -12.94 18.03
CA THR A 89 -2.51 -13.11 19.42
C THR A 89 -1.06 -13.55 19.45
N PHE A 90 -0.32 -13.12 20.47
CA PHE A 90 1.10 -13.43 20.64
C PHE A 90 1.34 -14.07 22.02
N PRO A 91 0.84 -15.31 22.28
CA PRO A 91 0.92 -15.91 23.62
C PRO A 91 2.35 -16.07 24.13
N PHE A 92 3.31 -16.23 23.23
CA PHE A 92 4.73 -16.36 23.56
C PHE A 92 5.39 -15.05 24.00
N LEU A 93 4.74 -13.91 23.81
CA LEU A 93 5.22 -12.59 24.24
C LEU A 93 4.63 -12.15 25.59
N ARG A 94 3.79 -12.96 26.24
CA ARG A 94 3.12 -12.59 27.52
C ARG A 94 4.09 -12.22 28.63
N THR A 95 5.26 -12.85 28.65
CA THR A 95 6.30 -12.53 29.64
C THR A 95 7.01 -11.21 29.38
N LEU A 96 7.03 -10.75 28.11
CA LEU A 96 7.66 -9.51 27.70
C LEU A 96 6.69 -8.32 27.74
N TYR A 97 5.43 -8.57 27.39
CA TYR A 97 4.36 -7.58 27.40
C TYR A 97 3.25 -8.03 28.32
N GLN A 98 3.12 -7.39 29.48
CA GLN A 98 2.07 -7.70 30.47
C GLN A 98 0.67 -7.33 29.97
N ASP A 99 0.59 -6.41 29.00
CA ASP A 99 -0.66 -5.99 28.38
C ASP A 99 -0.88 -6.75 27.06
N GLU A 100 -1.77 -7.74 27.10
CA GLU A 100 -2.17 -8.55 25.93
C GLU A 100 -2.85 -7.72 24.82
N GLN A 101 -3.20 -6.46 25.10
CA GLN A 101 -3.95 -5.59 24.20
C GLN A 101 -3.05 -4.63 23.39
N ARG A 102 -1.74 -4.62 23.64
CA ARG A 102 -0.84 -3.79 22.83
C ARG A 102 -0.80 -4.28 21.38
N HIS A 103 -1.51 -3.55 20.53
CA HIS A 103 -1.52 -3.81 19.11
C HIS A 103 -0.30 -3.14 18.42
N PRO A 104 0.35 -3.77 17.43
CA PRO A 104 1.48 -3.17 16.71
C PRO A 104 1.22 -1.77 16.16
N SER A 105 -0.04 -1.40 15.92
CA SER A 105 -0.39 -0.05 15.46
C SER A 105 -0.05 1.09 16.43
N SER A 106 0.18 0.79 17.71
CA SER A 106 0.62 1.78 18.72
C SER A 106 2.15 1.93 18.79
N PHE A 107 2.88 1.12 18.05
CA PHE A 107 4.34 1.13 18.02
C PHE A 107 4.86 2.15 17.01
N LEU A 108 6.12 2.56 17.19
CA LEU A 108 6.81 3.43 16.25
C LEU A 108 6.79 2.79 14.85
N ARG A 109 6.20 3.48 13.90
CA ARG A 109 5.91 2.96 12.54
C ARG A 109 5.18 1.61 12.51
N GLY A 110 4.52 1.20 13.61
CA GLY A 110 3.92 -0.12 13.71
C GLY A 110 4.91 -1.27 13.79
N ILE A 111 6.18 -0.99 14.13
CA ILE A 111 7.26 -1.98 14.10
C ILE A 111 7.73 -2.35 15.50
N TRP A 112 8.08 -1.39 16.35
CA TRP A 112 8.55 -1.67 17.72
C TRP A 112 8.04 -0.66 18.73
N GLY A 113 7.92 -1.12 20.00
CA GLY A 113 7.64 -0.24 21.13
C GLY A 113 8.90 0.50 21.57
N GLN A 114 8.76 1.76 21.99
CA GLN A 114 9.89 2.54 22.48
C GLN A 114 10.55 1.94 23.74
N ASP A 115 9.76 1.21 24.53
CA ASP A 115 10.19 0.50 25.74
C ASP A 115 10.93 -0.82 25.44
N ARG A 116 10.77 -1.36 24.23
CA ARG A 116 11.34 -2.65 23.80
C ARG A 116 11.79 -2.61 22.35
N PRO A 117 12.80 -1.78 22.02
CA PRO A 117 13.26 -1.64 20.64
C PRO A 117 13.87 -2.92 20.06
N GLU A 118 14.27 -3.86 20.92
CA GLU A 118 14.80 -5.17 20.53
C GLU A 118 13.73 -6.15 19.99
N VAL A 119 12.44 -5.83 20.13
CA VAL A 119 11.34 -6.66 19.61
C VAL A 119 10.67 -5.96 18.46
N GLY A 120 10.81 -6.53 17.25
CA GLY A 120 10.22 -5.99 16.02
C GLY A 120 9.03 -6.81 15.51
N PHE A 121 7.95 -6.12 15.16
CA PHE A 121 6.76 -6.69 14.56
C PHE A 121 6.76 -6.40 13.05
N ILE A 122 7.21 -7.36 12.27
CA ILE A 122 7.39 -7.21 10.82
C ILE A 122 6.20 -7.82 10.07
N GLY A 123 5.61 -7.05 9.14
CA GLY A 123 4.51 -7.52 8.29
C GLY A 123 3.12 -7.43 8.92
N PHE A 124 2.96 -6.78 10.08
CA PHE A 124 1.67 -6.66 10.78
C PHE A 124 0.85 -5.42 10.37
N MET A 125 1.43 -4.50 9.60
CA MET A 125 0.67 -3.37 9.05
C MET A 125 -0.21 -3.84 7.89
N ARG A 126 -1.42 -3.29 7.78
CA ARG A 126 -2.37 -3.64 6.73
C ARG A 126 -2.38 -2.56 5.64
N PRO A 127 -1.77 -2.78 4.50
CA PRO A 127 -1.85 -1.82 3.41
C PRO A 127 -3.27 -1.75 2.85
N SER A 128 -3.70 -0.55 2.48
CA SER A 128 -4.99 -0.31 1.81
C SER A 128 -5.06 -1.02 0.47
N LEU A 129 -3.99 -0.92 -0.28
CA LEU A 129 -3.77 -1.54 -1.56
C LEU A 129 -2.28 -1.75 -1.75
N GLY A 130 -1.89 -2.98 -2.01
CA GLY A 130 -0.49 -3.32 -2.21
C GLY A 130 -0.10 -4.61 -1.48
N ALA A 131 1.12 -5.06 -1.73
CA ALA A 131 1.65 -6.29 -1.15
C ALA A 131 2.31 -6.01 0.22
N ILE A 132 2.12 -6.93 1.16
CA ILE A 132 2.79 -6.87 2.47
C ILE A 132 4.30 -7.13 2.37
N PRO A 133 4.81 -8.09 1.56
CA PRO A 133 6.23 -8.43 1.56
C PRO A 133 7.18 -7.25 1.28
N PRO A 134 6.94 -6.36 0.31
CA PRO A 134 7.79 -5.19 0.09
C PRO A 134 7.84 -4.25 1.30
N LEU A 135 6.70 -4.04 1.96
CA LEU A 135 6.66 -3.22 3.18
C LEU A 135 7.37 -3.90 4.34
N ALA A 136 7.19 -5.21 4.49
CA ALA A 136 7.88 -5.99 5.53
C ALA A 136 9.40 -5.96 5.35
N GLU A 137 9.91 -5.99 4.12
CA GLU A 137 11.34 -5.80 3.84
C GLU A 137 11.82 -4.43 4.34
N MET A 138 11.11 -3.36 4.02
CA MET A 138 11.47 -2.01 4.47
C MET A 138 11.34 -1.85 5.99
N GLN A 139 10.33 -2.47 6.60
CA GLN A 139 10.19 -2.51 8.05
C GLN A 139 11.39 -3.22 8.71
N ALA A 140 11.79 -4.36 8.17
CA ALA A 140 12.97 -5.10 8.65
C ALA A 140 14.25 -4.27 8.51
N GLN A 141 14.44 -3.59 7.40
CA GLN A 141 15.56 -2.70 7.16
C GLN A 141 15.63 -1.56 8.19
N LEU A 142 14.49 -0.92 8.46
CA LEU A 142 14.40 0.16 9.45
C LEU A 142 14.68 -0.36 10.86
N TRP A 143 14.10 -1.50 11.23
CA TRP A 143 14.31 -2.10 12.55
C TRP A 143 15.76 -2.54 12.77
N VAL A 144 16.37 -3.21 11.80
CA VAL A 144 17.78 -3.61 11.87
C VAL A 144 18.68 -2.38 11.98
N LEU A 145 18.39 -1.32 11.20
CA LEU A 145 19.16 -0.08 11.27
C LEU A 145 19.05 0.56 12.65
N ASN A 146 17.89 0.52 13.28
CA ASN A 146 17.69 0.99 14.66
C ASN A 146 18.57 0.23 15.66
N LEU A 147 18.76 -1.08 15.47
CA LEU A 147 19.56 -1.91 16.36
C LEU A 147 21.07 -1.73 16.15
N VAL A 148 21.52 -1.61 14.90
CA VAL A 148 22.96 -1.62 14.57
C VAL A 148 23.57 -0.23 14.38
N SER A 149 22.78 0.77 13.99
CA SER A 149 23.25 2.11 13.66
C SER A 149 22.15 3.17 13.87
N PRO A 150 21.62 3.34 15.09
CA PRO A 150 20.51 4.25 15.35
C PRO A 150 20.80 5.71 14.97
N HIS A 151 22.07 6.11 14.99
CA HIS A 151 22.51 7.45 14.58
C HIS A 151 22.30 7.76 13.08
N LYS A 152 22.03 6.75 12.27
CA LYS A 152 21.71 6.92 10.83
C LYS A 152 20.21 7.11 10.56
N LEU A 153 19.39 7.05 11.60
CA LEU A 153 17.95 7.26 11.47
C LEU A 153 17.61 8.76 11.54
N SER A 154 16.56 9.12 10.82
CA SER A 154 15.92 10.45 10.87
C SER A 154 14.50 10.35 11.40
N LEU A 155 14.30 9.58 12.46
CA LEU A 155 12.98 9.43 13.07
C LEU A 155 12.52 10.75 13.68
N GLN A 156 11.30 11.17 13.31
CA GLN A 156 10.60 12.28 13.94
C GLN A 156 9.42 11.69 14.72
N PRO A 157 9.51 11.63 16.05
CA PRO A 157 8.46 10.99 16.88
C PRO A 157 7.09 11.69 16.80
N GLU A 158 7.09 12.98 16.50
CA GLU A 158 5.89 13.85 16.49
C GLU A 158 5.35 14.12 15.10
N ASP A 159 5.70 13.31 14.09
CA ASP A 159 5.13 13.50 12.77
C ASP A 159 3.63 13.14 12.74
N GLU A 160 2.91 13.75 11.80
CA GLU A 160 1.45 13.56 11.66
C GLU A 160 1.03 12.15 11.22
N GLU A 161 1.96 11.21 11.08
CA GLU A 161 1.72 9.83 10.63
C GLU A 161 0.74 9.76 9.43
N HIS A 162 0.90 10.68 8.48
CA HIS A 162 0.03 10.88 7.32
C HIS A 162 -0.19 9.63 6.47
N TYR A 163 0.62 8.62 6.66
CA TYR A 163 0.48 7.29 6.02
C TYR A 163 -0.62 6.45 6.65
N LYS A 164 -1.07 6.76 7.87
CA LYS A 164 -2.18 6.05 8.54
C LYS A 164 -3.51 6.38 7.86
N ILE A 165 -4.31 5.36 7.63
CA ILE A 165 -5.65 5.55 7.09
C ILE A 165 -6.59 5.89 8.24
N HIS A 166 -7.13 7.11 8.21
CA HIS A 166 -8.13 7.52 9.16
C HIS A 166 -9.43 6.73 8.93
N THR A 167 -9.81 5.96 9.91
CA THR A 167 -11.03 5.17 9.91
C THR A 167 -11.99 5.67 10.98
N LYS A 168 -13.28 5.40 10.79
CA LYS A 168 -14.25 5.68 11.85
C LYS A 168 -13.93 4.81 13.08
N PRO A 169 -14.19 5.30 14.30
CA PRO A 169 -13.93 4.52 15.53
C PRO A 169 -14.64 3.15 15.56
N THR A 170 -15.76 3.04 14.83
CA THR A 170 -16.53 1.79 14.70
C THR A 170 -16.00 0.86 13.60
N ALA A 171 -14.92 1.24 12.91
CA ALA A 171 -14.35 0.40 11.86
C ALA A 171 -13.70 -0.84 12.50
N ARG A 172 -13.90 -1.99 11.86
CA ARG A 172 -13.29 -3.26 12.27
C ARG A 172 -11.76 -3.26 12.20
N VAL A 173 -11.20 -2.45 11.32
CA VAL A 173 -9.76 -2.32 11.11
C VAL A 173 -9.38 -0.86 11.25
N THR A 174 -8.58 -0.55 12.25
CA THR A 174 -8.11 0.80 12.58
C THR A 174 -6.62 1.01 12.28
N TYR A 175 -5.89 -0.05 11.92
CA TYR A 175 -4.44 -0.07 11.69
C TYR A 175 -4.06 -0.13 10.21
N GLY A 176 -4.92 0.41 9.35
CA GLY A 176 -4.62 0.49 7.93
C GLY A 176 -3.62 1.58 7.59
N VAL A 177 -2.76 1.30 6.60
CA VAL A 177 -1.81 2.29 6.06
C VAL A 177 -2.01 2.45 4.56
N ASP A 178 -1.76 3.64 4.05
CA ASP A 178 -1.56 3.84 2.62
C ASP A 178 -0.18 3.30 2.23
N HIS A 179 -0.15 2.35 1.31
CA HIS A 179 1.05 1.62 0.94
C HIS A 179 2.19 2.53 0.46
N GLU A 180 1.86 3.48 -0.42
CA GLU A 180 2.84 4.38 -1.02
C GLU A 180 3.41 5.35 0.00
N SER A 181 2.52 5.98 0.78
CA SER A 181 2.92 6.94 1.82
C SER A 181 3.73 6.27 2.92
N TYR A 182 3.35 5.05 3.31
CA TYR A 182 4.08 4.31 4.33
C TYR A 182 5.47 3.88 3.87
N ALA A 183 5.59 3.33 2.65
CA ALA A 183 6.88 2.99 2.07
C ALA A 183 7.80 4.22 1.99
N TYR A 184 7.26 5.37 1.58
CA TYR A 184 8.02 6.61 1.51
C TYR A 184 8.46 7.10 2.89
N GLN A 185 7.58 7.01 3.90
CA GLN A 185 7.93 7.37 5.28
C GLN A 185 9.06 6.51 5.83
N LEU A 186 8.99 5.18 5.64
CA LEU A 186 10.08 4.29 6.06
C LEU A 186 11.40 4.65 5.36
N ALA A 187 11.34 5.05 4.09
CA ALA A 187 12.54 5.49 3.36
C ALA A 187 13.10 6.82 3.89
N LEU A 188 12.23 7.76 4.27
CA LEU A 188 12.65 9.02 4.92
C LEU A 188 13.33 8.73 6.25
N ASP A 189 12.74 7.90 7.08
CA ASP A 189 13.27 7.52 8.39
C ASP A 189 14.68 6.89 8.29
N MET A 190 14.96 6.16 7.19
CA MET A 190 16.25 5.53 6.90
C MET A 190 17.21 6.43 6.11
N ASN A 191 16.87 7.69 5.80
CA ASN A 191 17.63 8.54 4.87
C ASN A 191 17.85 7.87 3.50
N SER A 192 16.89 7.09 3.04
CA SER A 192 16.94 6.32 1.79
C SER A 192 15.99 6.85 0.71
N ALA A 193 15.24 7.93 0.99
CA ALA A 193 14.37 8.56 0.02
C ALA A 193 15.18 9.51 -0.88
N PRO A 194 15.40 9.17 -2.18
CA PRO A 194 16.23 10.00 -3.05
C PRO A 194 15.52 11.32 -3.40
N GLY A 195 16.22 12.42 -3.20
CA GLY A 195 15.77 13.75 -3.56
C GLY A 195 16.13 14.14 -5.01
N LEU A 196 15.68 15.30 -5.44
CA LEU A 196 16.00 15.83 -6.77
C LEU A 196 17.51 15.97 -6.99
N THR A 197 18.24 16.43 -5.97
CA THR A 197 19.70 16.59 -6.02
C THR A 197 20.42 15.27 -6.24
N ASP A 198 19.91 14.18 -5.64
CA ASP A 198 20.48 12.85 -5.84
C ASP A 198 20.23 12.35 -7.25
N MET A 199 19.08 12.65 -7.80
CA MET A 199 18.75 12.32 -9.19
C MET A 199 19.60 13.10 -10.19
N LEU A 200 19.81 14.39 -9.96
CA LEU A 200 20.65 15.24 -10.82
C LEU A 200 22.12 14.79 -10.82
N LYS A 201 22.66 14.34 -9.67
CA LYS A 201 24.01 13.78 -9.60
C LYS A 201 24.17 12.48 -10.38
N ARG A 202 23.09 11.72 -10.56
CA ARG A 202 23.05 10.46 -11.31
C ARG A 202 22.75 10.66 -12.79
N ALA A 203 22.26 11.84 -13.18
CA ALA A 203 21.97 12.16 -14.56
C ALA A 203 23.25 12.15 -15.40
N SER A 204 23.24 11.39 -16.46
CA SER A 204 24.33 11.33 -17.44
C SER A 204 23.91 11.99 -18.74
N PHE A 205 24.68 12.96 -19.21
CA PHE A 205 24.44 13.59 -20.51
C PHE A 205 24.85 12.68 -21.69
N THR A 206 25.62 11.62 -21.41
CA THR A 206 26.03 10.64 -22.43
C THR A 206 24.98 9.55 -22.67
N ASP A 207 24.13 9.28 -21.67
CA ASP A 207 23.00 8.35 -21.81
C ASP A 207 21.69 9.00 -21.39
N LEU A 208 21.15 9.77 -22.31
CA LEU A 208 19.89 10.49 -22.12
C LEU A 208 18.69 9.54 -21.92
N ARG A 209 18.73 8.33 -22.52
CA ARG A 209 17.63 7.36 -22.38
C ARG A 209 17.54 6.84 -20.94
N THR A 210 18.65 6.40 -20.37
CA THR A 210 18.74 5.92 -18.99
C THR A 210 18.38 7.03 -18.02
N THR A 211 18.94 8.23 -18.20
CA THR A 211 18.60 9.41 -17.39
C THR A 211 17.10 9.72 -17.42
N PHE A 212 16.50 9.73 -18.61
CA PHE A 212 15.06 9.99 -18.75
C PHE A 212 14.23 8.93 -18.01
N ARG A 213 14.55 7.64 -18.20
CA ARG A 213 13.85 6.55 -17.50
C ARG A 213 13.96 6.70 -15.99
N LEU A 214 15.16 6.94 -15.47
CA LEU A 214 15.41 7.11 -14.05
C LEU A 214 14.58 8.25 -13.46
N LEU A 215 14.58 9.42 -14.12
CA LEU A 215 13.81 10.57 -13.69
C LEU A 215 12.29 10.31 -13.72
N VAL A 216 11.80 9.65 -14.76
CA VAL A 216 10.38 9.30 -14.86
C VAL A 216 9.98 8.32 -13.77
N ILE A 217 10.79 7.29 -13.51
CA ILE A 217 10.51 6.32 -12.45
C ILE A 217 10.56 6.99 -11.08
N TRP A 218 11.55 7.85 -10.86
CA TRP A 218 11.65 8.60 -9.61
C TRP A 218 10.44 9.50 -9.37
N ALA A 219 10.03 10.29 -10.37
CA ALA A 219 8.97 11.28 -10.23
C ALA A 219 7.55 10.69 -10.24
N PHE A 220 7.31 9.70 -11.07
CA PHE A 220 5.96 9.19 -11.36
C PHE A 220 5.77 7.70 -11.03
N GLY A 221 6.85 6.95 -10.87
CA GLY A 221 6.80 5.53 -10.53
C GLY A 221 6.26 5.28 -9.13
N ALA A 222 5.67 4.11 -8.93
CA ALA A 222 5.28 3.63 -7.61
C ALA A 222 6.51 3.53 -6.67
N HIS A 223 6.24 3.47 -5.36
CA HIS A 223 7.30 3.36 -4.36
C HIS A 223 7.76 1.90 -4.20
N PHE A 224 8.56 1.44 -5.15
CA PHE A 224 9.23 0.14 -5.07
C PHE A 224 10.46 0.21 -4.16
N ASN A 225 10.75 -0.87 -3.44
CA ASN A 225 11.92 -0.96 -2.57
C ASN A 225 13.22 -0.60 -3.28
N THR A 226 13.40 -1.03 -4.53
CA THR A 226 14.59 -0.72 -5.35
C THR A 226 14.82 0.79 -5.49
N LYS A 227 13.77 1.60 -5.58
CA LYS A 227 13.86 3.05 -5.65
C LYS A 227 14.52 3.65 -4.39
N PHE A 228 14.29 3.03 -3.23
CA PHE A 228 14.85 3.43 -1.94
C PHE A 228 16.20 2.77 -1.63
N ARG A 229 16.79 2.09 -2.61
CA ARG A 229 18.15 1.54 -2.57
C ARG A 229 19.14 2.29 -3.47
N LEU A 230 18.73 3.43 -4.00
CA LEU A 230 19.63 4.32 -4.75
C LEU A 230 20.60 5.05 -3.82
N ILE A 231 20.15 5.41 -2.62
CA ILE A 231 20.94 6.14 -1.61
C ILE A 231 20.68 5.53 -0.23
N GLY A 232 21.41 6.05 0.76
CA GLY A 232 21.21 5.71 2.17
C GLY A 232 21.94 4.46 2.63
N PRO A 233 21.67 4.00 3.85
CA PRO A 233 22.39 2.87 4.48
C PRO A 233 22.26 1.54 3.74
N TRP A 234 21.20 1.36 2.99
CA TRP A 234 20.90 0.16 2.23
C TRP A 234 21.12 0.34 0.72
N ALA A 235 21.90 1.34 0.33
CA ALA A 235 22.23 1.57 -1.07
C ALA A 235 22.84 0.31 -1.71
N TRP A 236 22.43 0.04 -2.95
CA TRP A 236 22.87 -1.10 -3.71
C TRP A 236 23.27 -0.65 -5.13
N GLU A 237 24.45 -0.99 -5.58
CA GLU A 237 25.00 -0.56 -6.88
C GLU A 237 24.11 -0.99 -8.06
N GLY A 238 23.53 -2.19 -8.03
CA GLY A 238 22.62 -2.68 -9.04
C GLY A 238 21.22 -2.05 -9.06
N ALA A 239 20.88 -1.20 -8.09
CA ALA A 239 19.53 -0.62 -7.98
C ALA A 239 19.18 0.27 -9.18
N GLU A 240 20.12 1.08 -9.65
CA GLU A 240 19.91 1.95 -10.80
C GLU A 240 19.75 1.15 -12.08
N GLU A 241 20.66 0.18 -12.33
CA GLU A 241 20.59 -0.71 -13.49
C GLU A 241 19.24 -1.45 -13.56
N LEU A 242 18.79 -1.99 -12.44
CA LEU A 242 17.50 -2.67 -12.37
C LEU A 242 16.33 -1.72 -12.67
N LEU A 243 16.31 -0.52 -12.08
CA LEU A 243 15.23 0.45 -12.27
C LEU A 243 15.08 0.88 -13.74
N VAL A 244 16.20 1.08 -14.46
CA VAL A 244 16.17 1.54 -15.86
C VAL A 244 16.10 0.39 -16.86
N SER A 245 16.14 -0.87 -16.41
CA SER A 245 16.08 -2.04 -17.28
C SER A 245 14.79 -2.08 -18.10
N ASP A 246 14.86 -2.67 -19.29
CA ASP A 246 13.69 -2.80 -20.17
C ASP A 246 12.58 -3.65 -19.54
N GLU A 247 12.96 -4.67 -18.78
CA GLU A 247 12.03 -5.55 -18.09
C GLU A 247 11.27 -4.80 -16.99
N PHE A 248 11.99 -4.07 -16.14
CA PHE A 248 11.39 -3.28 -15.10
C PHE A 248 10.51 -2.18 -15.66
N TRP A 249 10.99 -1.48 -16.68
CA TRP A 249 10.23 -0.45 -17.39
C TRP A 249 8.90 -0.98 -17.93
N LYS A 250 8.93 -2.11 -18.65
CA LYS A 250 7.71 -2.77 -19.15
C LYS A 250 6.77 -3.17 -18.04
N THR A 251 7.30 -3.63 -16.90
CA THR A 251 6.49 -4.05 -15.76
C THR A 251 5.76 -2.89 -15.10
N ILE A 252 6.43 -1.75 -14.90
CA ILE A 252 5.85 -0.60 -14.20
C ILE A 252 5.01 0.30 -15.09
N THR A 253 5.36 0.44 -16.36
CA THR A 253 4.61 1.32 -17.29
C THR A 253 3.47 0.59 -17.97
N ARG A 254 3.57 -0.70 -18.16
CA ARG A 254 2.59 -1.61 -18.82
C ARG A 254 1.86 -1.06 -20.04
N ARG A 255 2.10 0.18 -20.41
CA ARG A 255 1.69 0.79 -21.67
C ARG A 255 2.90 1.49 -22.24
N PRO A 256 3.30 1.16 -23.44
CA PRO A 256 4.24 1.97 -24.16
C PRO A 256 3.53 3.25 -24.62
N ILE A 257 3.33 4.20 -23.69
CA ILE A 257 2.66 5.48 -24.02
C ILE A 257 3.46 6.25 -25.06
N LEU A 258 4.74 5.95 -25.18
CA LEU A 258 5.62 6.67 -26.10
C LEU A 258 6.26 5.81 -27.21
N PHE A 259 6.39 4.51 -27.09
CA PHE A 259 7.23 3.72 -28.04
C PHE A 259 6.83 2.25 -28.19
N GLY A 260 5.59 1.87 -28.28
CA GLY A 260 5.39 0.46 -28.49
C GLY A 260 4.02 0.00 -28.96
N LYS A 261 4.05 -0.80 -29.98
CA LYS A 261 2.96 -1.69 -30.36
C LYS A 261 2.90 -2.85 -29.35
N PHE A 262 1.70 -3.26 -28.95
CA PHE A 262 1.42 -4.53 -28.29
C PHE A 262 1.66 -5.66 -29.26
#